data_b7053e908978f9f0de1b4640cb92561a
#
_entry.id   b7053e908978f9f0de1b4640cb92561a
#
_cell.length_a   1.000
_cell.length_b   1.000
_cell.length_c   1.000
_cell.angle_alpha   90.00
_cell.angle_beta   90.00
_cell.angle_gamma   90.00
#
_symmetry.space_group_name_H-M   'P 1'
#
loop_
_entity.id
_entity.type
_entity.pdbx_description
1 polymer ?
#
loop_
_entity_poly.entity_id
_entity_poly.type
_entity_poly.pdbx_seq_one_letter_code
_entity_poly.pdbx_strand_id
1 'polypeptide(L)'
;LQGALLVAALKRHAVTAGLELEITGLGGHRMAEAGATILGDTAGIGSMGIIESVPYIWPTIKVQQKAKQYLKNFPPDAVVLIDYLTPNLGIGSYIRRCLPDLPVVWYIAPQEWVWSISPRNTDLIVNICDKLLAIFPEEACYFREKGAEVSWVGHPLVDRMQSAPSREVARKTLGIVPEQVSIALIPASRHQELKYLMPVIFEAAQIIQAKLPEVHFWIPLANKAFRSKIEQAIENYGLRATLLENQTLEILAAADLAITKSGTVNLELALLDVPQVVAYRVSPITAIIARHVLKFSIPFMSPPNLVQMKPIVPELLQDDATAENIVNHALELLQNADRRQQTLAGYREMRESLGDVGVCDRAAAEIMKNVKLNRAN
;
A
#
# COMPACT_ATOMS: atom_id res chain seq x y z
N LEU A 1 -5.08 5.14 4.83
CA LEU A 1 -5.54 5.71 3.57
C LEU A 1 -6.78 4.99 3.04
N GLN A 2 -6.70 3.68 2.77
CA GLN A 2 -7.79 2.87 2.18
C GLN A 2 -9.08 2.92 3.01
N GLY A 3 -8.96 2.79 4.34
CA GLY A 3 -10.11 2.96 5.23
C GLY A 3 -10.77 4.32 5.15
N ALA A 4 -9.99 5.40 4.98
CA ALA A 4 -10.54 6.75 4.82
C ALA A 4 -11.31 6.91 3.50
N LEU A 5 -10.79 6.38 2.40
CA LEU A 5 -11.48 6.37 1.11
C LEU A 5 -12.80 5.60 1.18
N LEU A 6 -12.80 4.44 1.84
CA LEU A 6 -14.02 3.66 2.05
C LEU A 6 -15.04 4.39 2.93
N VAL A 7 -14.61 5.01 4.04
CA VAL A 7 -15.49 5.80 4.91
C VAL A 7 -16.17 6.92 4.13
N ALA A 8 -15.42 7.66 3.32
CA ALA A 8 -15.96 8.73 2.48
C ALA A 8 -16.99 8.19 1.46
N ALA A 9 -16.72 7.04 0.84
CA ALA A 9 -17.63 6.40 -0.11
C ALA A 9 -18.91 5.91 0.57
N LEU A 10 -18.80 5.25 1.73
CA LEU A 10 -19.96 4.79 2.51
C LEU A 10 -20.86 5.94 2.91
N LYS A 11 -20.30 7.08 3.35
CA LYS A 11 -21.10 8.27 3.69
C LYS A 11 -21.81 8.86 2.48
N ARG A 12 -21.11 8.96 1.32
CA ARG A 12 -21.78 9.41 0.08
C ARG A 12 -22.94 8.49 -0.29
N HIS A 13 -22.71 7.19 -0.20
CA HIS A 13 -23.72 6.18 -0.54
C HIS A 13 -24.93 6.25 0.39
N ALA A 14 -24.70 6.41 1.70
CA ALA A 14 -25.77 6.59 2.68
C ALA A 14 -26.63 7.83 2.41
N VAL A 15 -25.99 8.99 2.13
CA VAL A 15 -26.69 10.22 1.76
C VAL A 15 -27.57 10.00 0.53
N THR A 16 -27.05 9.36 -0.52
CA THR A 16 -27.82 9.05 -1.74
C THR A 16 -28.99 8.13 -1.48
N ALA A 17 -28.84 7.19 -0.53
CA ALA A 17 -29.88 6.25 -0.13
C ALA A 17 -30.87 6.82 0.91
N GLY A 18 -30.69 8.05 1.39
CA GLY A 18 -31.49 8.66 2.44
C GLY A 18 -31.33 7.97 3.80
N LEU A 19 -30.16 7.39 4.08
CA LEU A 19 -29.84 6.68 5.30
C LEU A 19 -28.94 7.52 6.20
N GLU A 20 -29.17 7.46 7.50
CA GLU A 20 -28.22 7.94 8.50
C GLU A 20 -27.20 6.83 8.79
N LEU A 21 -25.92 7.14 8.65
CA LEU A 21 -24.81 6.18 8.81
C LEU A 21 -23.81 6.69 9.83
N GLU A 22 -23.70 5.95 10.93
CA GLU A 22 -22.63 6.11 11.91
C GLU A 22 -21.52 5.09 11.63
N ILE A 23 -20.28 5.56 11.54
CA ILE A 23 -19.11 4.73 11.30
C ILE A 23 -18.14 4.86 12.46
N THR A 24 -17.90 3.75 13.15
CA THR A 24 -16.93 3.68 14.24
C THR A 24 -15.84 2.69 13.86
N GLY A 25 -14.57 3.02 14.14
CA GLY A 25 -13.49 2.15 13.70
C GLY A 25 -12.18 2.26 14.47
N LEU A 26 -11.31 1.32 14.17
CA LEU A 26 -9.89 1.37 14.50
C LEU A 26 -9.14 1.94 13.31
N GLY A 27 -8.40 3.01 13.50
CA GLY A 27 -7.73 3.70 12.37
C GLY A 27 -6.98 4.94 12.83
N GLY A 28 -6.54 5.77 11.90
CA GLY A 28 -5.85 7.03 12.17
C GLY A 28 -6.70 8.27 11.80
N HIS A 29 -6.09 9.45 11.95
CA HIS A 29 -6.74 10.75 11.75
C HIS A 29 -7.45 10.91 10.39
N ARG A 30 -6.91 10.33 9.31
CA ARG A 30 -7.54 10.39 7.98
C ARG A 30 -8.93 9.74 7.92
N MET A 31 -9.16 8.69 8.72
CA MET A 31 -10.50 8.09 8.84
C MET A 31 -11.42 9.01 9.66
N ALA A 32 -10.89 9.67 10.70
CA ALA A 32 -11.63 10.68 11.46
C ALA A 32 -12.03 11.88 10.58
N GLU A 33 -11.11 12.39 9.76
CA GLU A 33 -11.38 13.46 8.79
C GLU A 33 -12.44 13.06 7.75
N ALA A 34 -12.46 11.78 7.36
CA ALA A 34 -13.51 11.23 6.49
C ALA A 34 -14.85 11.03 7.21
N GLY A 35 -14.89 11.27 8.53
CA GLY A 35 -16.10 11.29 9.34
C GLY A 35 -16.37 9.99 10.11
N ALA A 36 -15.38 9.18 10.40
CA ALA A 36 -15.49 8.04 11.31
C ALA A 36 -15.14 8.43 12.76
N THR A 37 -15.82 7.85 13.74
CA THR A 37 -15.46 7.92 15.15
C THR A 37 -14.34 6.92 15.42
N ILE A 38 -13.18 7.38 15.92
CA ILE A 38 -12.01 6.52 16.13
C ILE A 38 -11.95 6.01 17.56
N LEU A 39 -12.08 4.70 17.74
CA LEU A 39 -11.97 4.00 19.03
C LEU A 39 -10.52 3.82 19.48
N GLY A 40 -9.61 3.71 18.55
CA GLY A 40 -8.19 3.54 18.82
C GLY A 40 -7.34 3.83 17.60
N ASP A 41 -6.23 4.56 17.82
CA ASP A 41 -5.27 4.86 16.74
C ASP A 41 -4.41 3.63 16.45
N THR A 42 -4.45 3.18 15.21
CA THR A 42 -3.65 2.06 14.70
C THR A 42 -2.64 2.48 13.65
N ALA A 43 -2.55 3.78 13.33
CA ALA A 43 -1.68 4.30 12.27
C ALA A 43 -0.18 4.05 12.54
N GLY A 44 0.21 3.98 13.82
CA GLY A 44 1.57 3.67 14.25
C GLY A 44 1.84 2.18 14.51
N ILE A 45 0.83 1.32 14.42
CA ILE A 45 0.92 -0.10 14.71
C ILE A 45 1.12 -0.85 13.39
N GLY A 46 2.33 -0.89 12.90
CA GLY A 46 2.64 -1.63 11.68
C GLY A 46 4.14 -1.82 11.49
N SER A 47 4.57 -3.07 11.37
CA SER A 47 5.94 -3.40 11.03
C SER A 47 5.96 -4.48 9.96
N MET A 48 7.00 -4.51 9.14
CA MET A 48 7.34 -5.66 8.32
C MET A 48 8.54 -6.37 8.96
N GLY A 49 8.39 -7.65 9.21
CA GLY A 49 9.40 -8.50 9.83
C GLY A 49 8.96 -9.07 11.17
N ILE A 50 9.46 -10.26 11.50
CA ILE A 50 9.04 -11.02 12.69
C ILE A 50 9.56 -10.35 13.96
N ILE A 51 10.86 -10.04 14.00
CA ILE A 51 11.51 -9.44 15.16
C ILE A 51 10.98 -8.02 15.40
N GLU A 52 10.76 -7.28 14.34
CA GLU A 52 10.29 -5.90 14.34
C GLU A 52 8.82 -5.77 14.75
N SER A 53 8.07 -6.87 14.68
CA SER A 53 6.67 -6.91 15.12
C SER A 53 6.51 -7.10 16.63
N VAL A 54 7.52 -7.61 17.32
CA VAL A 54 7.48 -7.92 18.76
C VAL A 54 7.04 -6.72 19.62
N PRO A 55 7.55 -5.49 19.44
CA PRO A 55 7.12 -4.33 20.22
C PRO A 55 5.64 -3.97 20.05
N TYR A 56 5.02 -4.37 18.93
CA TYR A 56 3.64 -4.05 18.62
C TYR A 56 2.62 -5.08 19.09
N ILE A 57 3.07 -6.22 19.67
CA ILE A 57 2.17 -7.29 20.16
C ILE A 57 1.23 -6.74 21.24
N TRP A 58 1.78 -6.12 22.28
CA TRP A 58 0.97 -5.57 23.38
C TRP A 58 0.02 -4.45 22.97
N PRO A 59 0.47 -3.43 22.19
CA PRO A 59 -0.44 -2.43 21.64
C PRO A 59 -1.57 -3.06 20.83
N THR A 60 -1.28 -4.05 19.97
CA THR A 60 -2.28 -4.74 19.16
C THR A 60 -3.32 -5.47 20.03
N ILE A 61 -2.88 -6.18 21.08
CA ILE A 61 -3.78 -6.88 22.01
C ILE A 61 -4.71 -5.87 22.71
N LYS A 62 -4.18 -4.74 23.20
CA LYS A 62 -5.00 -3.70 23.85
C LYS A 62 -6.07 -3.14 22.90
N VAL A 63 -5.70 -2.86 21.66
CA VAL A 63 -6.63 -2.36 20.65
C VAL A 63 -7.70 -3.40 20.34
N GLN A 64 -7.34 -4.68 20.18
CA GLN A 64 -8.30 -5.75 20.01
C GLN A 64 -9.26 -5.91 21.18
N GLN A 65 -8.76 -5.82 22.43
CA GLN A 65 -9.61 -5.90 23.63
C GLN A 65 -10.62 -4.76 23.64
N LYS A 66 -10.18 -3.52 23.31
CA LYS A 66 -11.07 -2.37 23.22
C LYS A 66 -12.15 -2.56 22.17
N ALA A 67 -11.79 -3.07 20.99
CA ALA A 67 -12.74 -3.38 19.94
C ALA A 67 -13.77 -4.45 20.37
N LYS A 68 -13.30 -5.54 20.96
CA LYS A 68 -14.19 -6.62 21.46
C LYS A 68 -15.16 -6.12 22.54
N GLN A 69 -14.69 -5.26 23.46
CA GLN A 69 -15.54 -4.66 24.47
C GLN A 69 -16.59 -3.72 23.84
N TYR A 70 -16.19 -2.92 22.84
CA TYR A 70 -17.11 -2.06 22.10
C TYR A 70 -18.19 -2.89 21.38
N LEU A 71 -17.80 -3.91 20.61
CA LEU A 71 -18.72 -4.80 19.91
C LEU A 71 -19.72 -5.51 20.84
N LYS A 72 -19.28 -5.85 22.06
CA LYS A 72 -20.15 -6.45 23.08
C LYS A 72 -21.22 -5.48 23.60
N ASN A 73 -20.85 -4.22 23.80
CA ASN A 73 -21.71 -3.21 24.42
C ASN A 73 -22.59 -2.47 23.39
N PHE A 74 -22.08 -2.33 22.18
CA PHE A 74 -22.68 -1.59 21.08
C PHE A 74 -22.52 -2.38 19.77
N PRO A 75 -23.28 -3.49 19.59
CA PRO A 75 -23.18 -4.29 18.38
C PRO A 75 -23.66 -3.47 17.16
N PRO A 76 -22.82 -3.32 16.11
CA PRO A 76 -23.21 -2.61 14.90
C PRO A 76 -24.06 -3.48 13.97
N ASP A 77 -24.63 -2.88 12.93
CA ASP A 77 -25.38 -3.60 11.88
C ASP A 77 -24.45 -4.39 10.94
N ALA A 78 -23.18 -4.02 10.82
CA ALA A 78 -22.15 -4.77 10.09
C ALA A 78 -20.75 -4.41 10.57
N VAL A 79 -19.78 -5.30 10.31
CA VAL A 79 -18.35 -5.06 10.53
C VAL A 79 -17.59 -5.18 9.23
N VAL A 80 -16.70 -4.23 8.95
CA VAL A 80 -15.77 -4.29 7.81
C VAL A 80 -14.36 -4.48 8.34
N LEU A 81 -13.75 -5.61 7.98
CA LEU A 81 -12.34 -5.92 8.23
C LEU A 81 -11.52 -5.45 7.02
N ILE A 82 -10.46 -4.67 7.25
CA ILE A 82 -9.64 -4.12 6.18
C ILE A 82 -8.20 -4.60 6.34
N ASP A 83 -7.65 -5.26 5.31
CA ASP A 83 -6.25 -5.70 5.23
C ASP A 83 -5.83 -6.51 6.49
N TYR A 84 -4.73 -6.29 7.07
CA TYR A 84 -4.17 -6.71 8.36
C TYR A 84 -4.63 -8.07 8.91
N LEU A 85 -3.93 -9.15 8.55
CA LEU A 85 -4.28 -10.54 8.90
C LEU A 85 -4.54 -10.76 10.39
N THR A 86 -3.50 -10.69 11.21
CA THR A 86 -3.54 -11.17 12.61
C THR A 86 -4.54 -10.42 13.49
N PRO A 87 -4.59 -9.08 13.50
CA PRO A 87 -5.60 -8.35 14.26
C PRO A 87 -7.03 -8.68 13.83
N ASN A 88 -7.26 -8.76 12.52
CA ASN A 88 -8.59 -9.02 11.96
C ASN A 88 -9.06 -10.45 12.21
N LEU A 89 -8.16 -11.45 12.13
CA LEU A 89 -8.49 -12.83 12.53
C LEU A 89 -8.94 -12.90 14.00
N GLY A 90 -8.26 -12.15 14.89
CA GLY A 90 -8.60 -12.12 16.31
C GLY A 90 -9.97 -11.47 16.62
N ILE A 91 -10.33 -10.42 15.88
CA ILE A 91 -11.63 -9.74 16.00
C ILE A 91 -12.72 -10.59 15.32
N GLY A 92 -12.48 -11.06 14.09
CA GLY A 92 -13.44 -11.85 13.33
C GLY A 92 -13.78 -13.17 14.02
N SER A 93 -12.80 -13.90 14.57
CA SER A 93 -13.05 -15.10 15.34
C SER A 93 -13.85 -14.83 16.63
N TYR A 94 -13.68 -13.67 17.26
CA TYR A 94 -14.52 -13.25 18.37
C TYR A 94 -15.96 -13.01 17.91
N ILE A 95 -16.16 -12.32 16.79
CA ILE A 95 -17.49 -12.05 16.24
C ILE A 95 -18.21 -13.37 15.96
N ARG A 96 -17.59 -14.30 15.24
CA ARG A 96 -18.22 -15.59 14.92
C ARG A 96 -18.61 -16.42 16.14
N ARG A 97 -17.85 -16.31 17.22
CA ARG A 97 -18.14 -17.03 18.47
C ARG A 97 -19.20 -16.36 19.33
N CYS A 98 -19.21 -15.03 19.42
CA CYS A 98 -20.00 -14.27 20.38
C CYS A 98 -21.17 -13.50 19.75
N LEU A 99 -21.11 -13.21 18.46
CA LEU A 99 -22.08 -12.43 17.68
C LEU A 99 -22.25 -13.09 16.29
N PRO A 100 -22.68 -14.36 16.21
CA PRO A 100 -22.67 -15.16 14.99
C PRO A 100 -23.50 -14.57 13.85
N ASP A 101 -24.58 -13.84 14.17
CA ASP A 101 -25.48 -13.23 13.21
C ASP A 101 -25.03 -11.86 12.70
N LEU A 102 -23.92 -11.30 13.23
CA LEU A 102 -23.38 -10.01 12.82
C LEU A 102 -22.68 -10.15 11.46
N PRO A 103 -23.12 -9.43 10.42
CA PRO A 103 -22.50 -9.47 9.11
C PRO A 103 -21.05 -8.97 9.14
N VAL A 104 -20.16 -9.73 8.53
CA VAL A 104 -18.73 -9.38 8.40
C VAL A 104 -18.33 -9.34 6.94
N VAL A 105 -17.88 -8.17 6.47
CA VAL A 105 -17.33 -8.00 5.14
C VAL A 105 -15.81 -7.84 5.28
N TRP A 106 -15.04 -8.59 4.49
CA TRP A 106 -13.60 -8.38 4.41
C TRP A 106 -13.26 -7.58 3.15
N TYR A 107 -12.76 -6.38 3.31
CA TYR A 107 -12.30 -5.52 2.23
C TYR A 107 -10.77 -5.49 2.19
N ILE A 108 -10.19 -5.78 1.04
CA ILE A 108 -8.74 -5.92 0.85
C ILE A 108 -8.23 -7.08 1.72
N ALA A 109 -8.39 -8.31 1.23
CA ALA A 109 -7.91 -9.46 1.98
C ALA A 109 -6.37 -9.45 2.08
N PRO A 110 -5.81 -10.03 3.14
CA PRO A 110 -4.38 -10.30 3.21
C PRO A 110 -3.90 -11.11 2.01
N GLN A 111 -2.65 -10.92 1.59
CA GLN A 111 -2.10 -11.54 0.37
C GLN A 111 -1.79 -13.04 0.53
N GLU A 112 -2.70 -13.79 1.17
CA GLU A 112 -2.60 -15.25 1.34
C GLU A 112 -2.61 -16.00 -0.01
N TRP A 113 -3.15 -15.38 -1.05
CA TRP A 113 -3.15 -15.88 -2.42
C TRP A 113 -1.76 -15.83 -3.10
N VAL A 114 -0.85 -14.99 -2.62
CA VAL A 114 0.53 -14.89 -3.10
C VAL A 114 1.44 -15.82 -2.32
N TRP A 115 1.34 -15.74 -1.00
CA TRP A 115 2.10 -16.55 -0.08
C TRP A 115 1.43 -16.60 1.29
N SER A 116 1.36 -17.78 1.85
CA SER A 116 0.75 -18.02 3.16
C SER A 116 1.73 -18.74 4.09
N ILE A 117 1.81 -18.26 5.33
CA ILE A 117 2.52 -18.97 6.40
C ILE A 117 1.81 -20.29 6.72
N SER A 118 0.49 -20.30 6.64
CA SER A 118 -0.34 -21.44 6.97
C SER A 118 -1.63 -21.46 6.16
N PRO A 119 -1.96 -22.54 5.48
CA PRO A 119 -3.26 -22.69 4.78
C PRO A 119 -4.47 -22.42 5.68
N ARG A 120 -4.33 -22.65 7.00
CA ARG A 120 -5.39 -22.35 8.00
C ARG A 120 -5.79 -20.87 8.03
N ASN A 121 -4.91 -19.96 7.62
CA ASN A 121 -5.24 -18.53 7.57
C ASN A 121 -6.35 -18.27 6.55
N THR A 122 -6.24 -18.87 5.36
CA THR A 122 -7.27 -18.79 4.33
C THR A 122 -8.59 -19.35 4.81
N ASP A 123 -8.57 -20.54 5.43
CA ASP A 123 -9.78 -21.16 5.99
C ASP A 123 -10.44 -20.27 7.05
N LEU A 124 -9.63 -19.62 7.91
CA LEU A 124 -10.12 -18.69 8.91
C LEU A 124 -10.75 -17.45 8.28
N ILE A 125 -10.11 -16.86 7.25
CA ILE A 125 -10.65 -15.70 6.52
C ILE A 125 -12.03 -16.08 5.93
N VAL A 126 -12.11 -17.20 5.22
CA VAL A 126 -13.34 -17.69 4.58
C VAL A 126 -14.44 -17.92 5.61
N ASN A 127 -14.12 -18.53 6.75
CA ASN A 127 -15.10 -18.81 7.81
C ASN A 127 -15.53 -17.57 8.60
N ILE A 128 -14.73 -16.49 8.58
CA ILE A 128 -15.03 -15.25 9.30
C ILE A 128 -15.93 -14.34 8.47
N CYS A 129 -15.69 -14.19 7.18
CA CYS A 129 -16.43 -13.21 6.38
C CYS A 129 -17.66 -13.82 5.71
N ASP A 130 -18.76 -13.07 5.68
CA ASP A 130 -19.94 -13.39 4.87
C ASP A 130 -19.73 -12.94 3.43
N LYS A 131 -18.89 -11.90 3.23
CA LYS A 131 -18.53 -11.35 1.91
C LYS A 131 -17.09 -10.89 1.91
N LEU A 132 -16.37 -11.21 0.84
CA LEU A 132 -15.02 -10.73 0.60
C LEU A 132 -15.02 -9.79 -0.62
N LEU A 133 -14.47 -8.61 -0.44
CA LEU A 133 -14.32 -7.61 -1.51
C LEU A 133 -12.85 -7.59 -1.95
N ALA A 134 -12.58 -8.31 -3.03
CA ALA A 134 -11.25 -8.46 -3.59
C ALA A 134 -10.86 -7.24 -4.43
N ILE A 135 -9.58 -6.87 -4.36
CA ILE A 135 -9.02 -5.74 -5.12
C ILE A 135 -8.26 -6.17 -6.37
N PHE A 136 -7.94 -7.47 -6.50
CA PHE A 136 -7.31 -8.07 -7.66
C PHE A 136 -8.12 -9.24 -8.20
N PRO A 137 -8.11 -9.49 -9.53
CA PRO A 137 -8.82 -10.63 -10.14
C PRO A 137 -8.34 -11.98 -9.59
N GLU A 138 -7.01 -12.16 -9.43
CA GLU A 138 -6.39 -13.37 -8.93
C GLU A 138 -6.75 -13.64 -7.47
N GLU A 139 -6.80 -12.59 -6.64
CA GLU A 139 -7.30 -12.65 -5.27
C GLU A 139 -8.75 -13.16 -5.25
N ALA A 140 -9.60 -12.59 -6.12
CA ALA A 140 -10.99 -13.00 -6.21
C ALA A 140 -11.14 -14.47 -6.64
N CYS A 141 -10.35 -14.92 -7.61
CA CYS A 141 -10.33 -16.32 -8.05
C CYS A 141 -9.93 -17.24 -6.91
N TYR A 142 -8.80 -16.95 -6.26
CA TYR A 142 -8.28 -17.75 -5.16
C TYR A 142 -9.28 -17.94 -4.02
N PHE A 143 -9.88 -16.85 -3.53
CA PHE A 143 -10.82 -16.96 -2.41
C PHE A 143 -12.15 -17.60 -2.80
N ARG A 144 -12.63 -17.47 -4.06
CA ARG A 144 -13.80 -18.23 -4.55
C ARG A 144 -13.53 -19.72 -4.58
N GLU A 145 -12.36 -20.15 -5.04
CA GLU A 145 -11.94 -21.56 -5.05
C GLU A 145 -11.88 -22.14 -3.62
N LYS A 146 -11.65 -21.28 -2.62
CA LYS A 146 -11.67 -21.66 -1.20
C LYS A 146 -13.06 -21.59 -0.57
N GLY A 147 -14.10 -21.28 -1.34
CA GLY A 147 -15.47 -21.26 -0.90
C GLY A 147 -15.98 -19.94 -0.32
N ALA A 148 -15.22 -18.84 -0.44
CA ALA A 148 -15.70 -17.52 -0.02
C ALA A 148 -16.70 -16.94 -1.03
N GLU A 149 -17.68 -16.18 -0.54
CA GLU A 149 -18.50 -15.32 -1.38
C GLU A 149 -17.70 -14.04 -1.72
N VAL A 150 -17.30 -13.88 -2.99
CA VAL A 150 -16.38 -12.84 -3.40
C VAL A 150 -16.95 -11.94 -4.49
N SER A 151 -16.86 -10.63 -4.28
CA SER A 151 -16.99 -9.61 -5.34
C SER A 151 -15.63 -8.96 -5.62
N TRP A 152 -15.23 -8.92 -6.89
CA TRP A 152 -14.08 -8.11 -7.30
C TRP A 152 -14.54 -6.66 -7.49
N VAL A 153 -13.98 -5.74 -6.71
CA VAL A 153 -14.36 -4.33 -6.73
C VAL A 153 -13.31 -3.43 -7.38
N GLY A 154 -12.09 -3.95 -7.56
CA GLY A 154 -10.92 -3.21 -8.07
C GLY A 154 -10.09 -2.57 -6.95
N HIS A 155 -8.98 -1.94 -7.32
CA HIS A 155 -8.02 -1.41 -6.37
C HIS A 155 -8.29 0.08 -6.04
N PRO A 156 -8.45 0.47 -4.75
CA PRO A 156 -8.85 1.83 -4.36
C PRO A 156 -7.88 2.94 -4.75
N LEU A 157 -6.65 2.61 -5.12
CA LEU A 157 -5.70 3.59 -5.67
C LEU A 157 -6.16 4.17 -7.00
N VAL A 158 -6.96 3.45 -7.79
CA VAL A 158 -7.49 3.96 -9.07
C VAL A 158 -8.32 5.22 -8.82
N ASP A 159 -9.19 5.20 -7.80
CA ASP A 159 -9.99 6.37 -7.42
C ASP A 159 -9.10 7.50 -6.88
N ARG A 160 -8.12 7.18 -6.05
CA ARG A 160 -7.21 8.16 -5.50
C ARG A 160 -6.40 8.88 -6.58
N MET A 161 -5.93 8.15 -7.57
CA MET A 161 -5.09 8.72 -8.63
C MET A 161 -5.85 9.64 -9.58
N GLN A 162 -7.19 9.68 -9.54
CA GLN A 162 -7.97 10.68 -10.27
C GLN A 162 -7.69 12.12 -9.81
N SER A 163 -7.24 12.30 -8.59
CA SER A 163 -6.85 13.62 -8.06
C SER A 163 -5.37 13.97 -8.28
N ALA A 164 -4.60 13.09 -8.93
CA ALA A 164 -3.20 13.36 -9.21
C ALA A 164 -3.07 14.47 -10.27
N PRO A 165 -2.11 15.40 -10.12
CA PRO A 165 -1.86 16.41 -11.13
C PRO A 165 -1.32 15.79 -12.42
N SER A 166 -1.57 16.42 -13.55
CA SER A 166 -0.85 16.06 -14.78
C SER A 166 0.64 16.32 -14.62
N ARG A 167 1.47 15.61 -15.38
CA ARG A 167 2.93 15.80 -15.37
C ARG A 167 3.33 17.26 -15.57
N GLU A 168 2.68 17.98 -16.49
CA GLU A 168 2.96 19.39 -16.76
C GLU A 168 2.66 20.28 -15.55
N VAL A 169 1.50 20.10 -14.93
CA VAL A 169 1.10 20.83 -13.74
C VAL A 169 2.07 20.55 -12.59
N ALA A 170 2.43 19.28 -12.38
CA ALA A 170 3.35 18.86 -11.35
C ALA A 170 4.75 19.49 -11.52
N ARG A 171 5.32 19.43 -12.74
CA ARG A 171 6.62 20.03 -13.05
C ARG A 171 6.60 21.56 -12.85
N LYS A 172 5.53 22.23 -13.27
CA LYS A 172 5.35 23.67 -13.04
C LYS A 172 5.26 24.00 -11.54
N THR A 173 4.52 23.22 -10.77
CA THR A 173 4.38 23.40 -9.32
C THR A 173 5.72 23.27 -8.59
N LEU A 174 6.55 22.32 -9.03
CA LEU A 174 7.89 22.09 -8.44
C LEU A 174 8.98 22.99 -9.04
N GLY A 175 8.69 23.81 -10.04
CA GLY A 175 9.67 24.67 -10.71
C GLY A 175 10.69 23.89 -11.56
N ILE A 176 10.33 22.72 -12.06
CA ILE A 176 11.21 21.86 -12.86
C ILE A 176 11.24 22.39 -14.30
N VAL A 177 12.43 22.75 -14.78
CA VAL A 177 12.62 23.19 -16.17
C VAL A 177 12.59 22.00 -17.15
N PRO A 178 12.27 22.24 -18.44
CA PRO A 178 12.11 21.14 -19.42
C PRO A 178 13.32 20.22 -19.55
N GLU A 179 14.53 20.78 -19.51
CA GLU A 179 15.80 20.08 -19.72
C GLU A 179 16.25 19.30 -18.49
N GLN A 180 15.69 19.58 -17.31
CA GLN A 180 16.06 18.93 -16.06
C GLN A 180 15.51 17.52 -15.99
N VAL A 181 16.39 16.54 -15.79
CA VAL A 181 16.01 15.17 -15.47
C VAL A 181 15.55 15.10 -14.00
N SER A 182 14.30 14.70 -13.80
CA SER A 182 13.66 14.63 -12.49
C SER A 182 13.57 13.17 -12.02
N ILE A 183 14.27 12.83 -10.94
CA ILE A 183 14.19 11.48 -10.36
C ILE A 183 13.56 11.55 -8.98
N ALA A 184 12.48 10.79 -8.78
CA ALA A 184 11.88 10.61 -7.46
C ALA A 184 12.67 9.57 -6.66
N LEU A 185 13.21 9.95 -5.49
CA LEU A 185 13.82 9.02 -4.55
C LEU A 185 12.87 8.75 -3.40
N ILE A 186 12.45 7.48 -3.24
CA ILE A 186 11.53 7.06 -2.18
C ILE A 186 12.22 6.02 -1.30
N PRO A 187 13.15 6.47 -0.43
CA PRO A 187 14.07 5.57 0.27
C PRO A 187 13.41 4.83 1.42
N ALA A 188 12.38 5.40 2.03
CA ALA A 188 11.82 4.83 3.24
C ALA A 188 10.41 5.31 3.56
N SER A 189 9.63 4.41 4.12
CA SER A 189 8.39 4.66 4.86
C SER A 189 8.44 4.08 6.30
N ARG A 190 9.50 3.32 6.61
CA ARG A 190 9.76 2.67 7.91
C ARG A 190 11.20 2.85 8.36
N HIS A 191 11.44 2.77 9.68
CA HIS A 191 12.78 2.91 10.27
C HIS A 191 13.84 1.94 9.72
N GLN A 192 13.44 0.72 9.38
CA GLN A 192 14.34 -0.28 8.82
C GLN A 192 14.85 0.09 7.44
N GLU A 193 13.96 0.63 6.60
CA GLU A 193 14.30 1.06 5.25
C GLU A 193 15.34 2.18 5.29
N LEU A 194 15.22 3.12 6.26
CA LEU A 194 16.25 4.14 6.51
C LEU A 194 17.63 3.55 6.82
N LYS A 195 17.64 2.42 7.54
CA LYS A 195 18.91 1.79 7.97
C LYS A 195 19.56 0.96 6.87
N TYR A 196 18.77 0.16 6.16
CA TYR A 196 19.31 -0.88 5.28
C TYR A 196 19.19 -0.55 3.80
N LEU A 197 18.24 0.28 3.39
CA LEU A 197 17.97 0.56 1.99
C LEU A 197 18.39 1.98 1.58
N MET A 198 18.11 2.99 2.41
CA MET A 198 18.42 4.38 2.08
C MET A 198 19.90 4.59 1.70
N PRO A 199 20.92 4.04 2.41
CA PRO A 199 22.31 4.21 2.02
C PRO A 199 22.61 3.75 0.59
N VAL A 200 22.05 2.62 0.18
CA VAL A 200 22.26 2.06 -1.16
C VAL A 200 21.59 2.92 -2.24
N ILE A 201 20.38 3.41 -1.98
CA ILE A 201 19.67 4.31 -2.91
C ILE A 201 20.44 5.64 -3.05
N PHE A 202 20.97 6.19 -1.97
CA PHE A 202 21.70 7.47 -1.99
C PHE A 202 23.06 7.34 -2.66
N GLU A 203 23.77 6.23 -2.46
CA GLU A 203 24.99 5.90 -3.20
C GLU A 203 24.71 5.79 -4.71
N ALA A 204 23.64 5.11 -5.10
CA ALA A 204 23.20 5.03 -6.49
C ALA A 204 22.88 6.42 -7.06
N ALA A 205 22.19 7.27 -6.30
CA ALA A 205 21.87 8.64 -6.69
C ALA A 205 23.14 9.47 -6.90
N GLN A 206 24.14 9.33 -6.04
CA GLN A 206 25.44 10.00 -6.20
C GLN A 206 26.14 9.59 -7.50
N ILE A 207 26.14 8.30 -7.84
CA ILE A 207 26.73 7.82 -9.09
C ILE A 207 25.93 8.31 -10.31
N ILE A 208 24.61 8.31 -10.25
CA ILE A 208 23.75 8.84 -11.33
C ILE A 208 24.03 10.33 -11.53
N GLN A 209 24.10 11.11 -10.45
CA GLN A 209 24.40 12.55 -10.49
C GLN A 209 25.73 12.86 -11.16
N ALA A 210 26.74 12.02 -10.97
CA ALA A 210 28.04 12.18 -11.63
C ALA A 210 27.98 11.90 -13.14
N LYS A 211 27.06 11.01 -13.57
CA LYS A 211 26.86 10.65 -14.99
C LYS A 211 25.88 11.57 -15.72
N LEU A 212 24.93 12.17 -15.00
CA LEU A 212 23.88 13.05 -15.54
C LEU A 212 23.92 14.40 -14.79
N PRO A 213 24.66 15.38 -15.29
CA PRO A 213 24.82 16.69 -14.63
C PRO A 213 23.50 17.46 -14.46
N GLU A 214 22.52 17.23 -15.34
CA GLU A 214 21.19 17.87 -15.33
C GLU A 214 20.20 17.24 -14.35
N VAL A 215 20.57 16.14 -13.67
CA VAL A 215 19.66 15.43 -12.77
C VAL A 215 19.40 16.21 -11.48
N HIS A 216 18.16 16.20 -11.04
CA HIS A 216 17.74 16.63 -9.71
C HIS A 216 16.87 15.57 -9.05
N PHE A 217 17.10 15.34 -7.76
CA PHE A 217 16.36 14.34 -7.00
C PHE A 217 15.25 14.99 -6.16
N TRP A 218 14.09 14.41 -6.21
CA TRP A 218 12.93 14.85 -5.44
C TRP A 218 12.55 13.77 -4.44
N ILE A 219 12.50 14.13 -3.15
CA ILE A 219 12.28 13.18 -2.07
C ILE A 219 10.98 13.54 -1.34
N PRO A 220 9.92 12.72 -1.44
CA PRO A 220 8.72 12.94 -0.64
C PRO A 220 8.96 12.51 0.81
N LEU A 221 8.70 13.40 1.76
CA LEU A 221 8.81 13.09 3.19
C LEU A 221 7.56 12.35 3.68
N ALA A 222 7.68 11.03 3.82
CA ALA A 222 6.58 10.18 4.26
C ALA A 222 6.26 10.32 5.77
N ASN A 223 7.28 10.62 6.60
CA ASN A 223 7.15 10.77 8.05
C ASN A 223 8.11 11.87 8.53
N LYS A 224 7.57 12.84 9.27
CA LYS A 224 8.34 13.96 9.83
C LYS A 224 9.53 13.51 10.67
N ALA A 225 9.42 12.38 11.39
CA ALA A 225 10.50 11.81 12.17
C ALA A 225 11.73 11.38 11.34
N PHE A 226 11.60 11.29 10.03
CA PHE A 226 12.70 10.89 9.13
C PHE A 226 13.46 12.08 8.55
N ARG A 227 12.93 13.30 8.69
CA ARG A 227 13.46 14.52 8.08
C ARG A 227 14.97 14.67 8.32
N SER A 228 15.41 14.78 9.57
CA SER A 228 16.82 15.04 9.89
C SER A 228 17.76 13.97 9.35
N LYS A 229 17.35 12.70 9.34
CA LYS A 229 18.17 11.61 8.81
C LYS A 229 18.30 11.68 7.29
N ILE A 230 17.22 12.07 6.59
CA ILE A 230 17.23 12.20 5.14
C ILE A 230 18.05 13.45 4.74
N GLU A 231 17.86 14.58 5.41
CA GLU A 231 18.64 15.82 5.18
C GLU A 231 20.14 15.58 5.41
N GLN A 232 20.50 14.93 6.50
CA GLN A 232 21.90 14.55 6.77
C GLN A 232 22.46 13.63 5.68
N ALA A 233 21.66 12.71 5.15
CA ALA A 233 22.10 11.83 4.07
C ALA A 233 22.27 12.61 2.74
N ILE A 234 21.37 13.56 2.42
CA ILE A 234 21.52 14.45 1.26
C ILE A 234 22.87 15.16 1.32
N GLU A 235 23.21 15.73 2.47
CA GLU A 235 24.50 16.42 2.69
C GLU A 235 25.69 15.47 2.57
N ASN A 236 25.64 14.31 3.24
CA ASN A 236 26.74 13.35 3.26
C ASN A 236 27.08 12.79 1.87
N TYR A 237 26.08 12.57 1.02
CA TYR A 237 26.25 12.10 -0.35
C TYR A 237 26.39 13.24 -1.37
N GLY A 238 26.29 14.51 -0.94
CA GLY A 238 26.39 15.69 -1.80
C GLY A 238 25.37 15.71 -2.94
N LEU A 239 24.11 15.31 -2.65
CA LEU A 239 23.07 15.17 -3.67
C LEU A 239 22.42 16.53 -4.00
N ARG A 240 22.20 16.78 -5.28
CA ARG A 240 21.27 17.83 -5.74
C ARG A 240 19.84 17.33 -5.54
N ALA A 241 19.35 17.45 -4.32
CA ALA A 241 18.06 16.91 -3.93
C ALA A 241 17.21 17.91 -3.16
N THR A 242 15.90 17.84 -3.33
CA THR A 242 14.91 18.60 -2.58
C THR A 242 13.99 17.66 -1.82
N LEU A 243 13.92 17.85 -0.50
CA LEU A 243 13.04 17.11 0.41
C LEU A 243 11.75 17.91 0.65
N LEU A 244 10.58 17.36 0.28
CA LEU A 244 9.31 18.06 0.36
C LEU A 244 8.27 17.28 1.19
N GLU A 245 7.50 18.03 1.97
CA GLU A 245 6.31 17.55 2.67
C GLU A 245 5.05 17.81 1.85
N ASN A 246 4.05 16.92 1.99
CA ASN A 246 2.70 17.08 1.44
C ASN A 246 2.61 17.29 -0.09
N GLN A 247 3.69 17.03 -0.83
CA GLN A 247 3.75 17.14 -2.29
C GLN A 247 4.13 15.80 -2.93
N THR A 248 3.69 14.69 -2.32
CA THR A 248 4.06 13.36 -2.83
C THR A 248 3.53 13.13 -4.24
N LEU A 249 2.27 13.45 -4.53
CA LEU A 249 1.68 13.21 -5.84
C LEU A 249 2.34 14.07 -6.94
N GLU A 250 2.68 15.32 -6.60
CA GLU A 250 3.40 16.23 -7.49
C GLU A 250 4.79 15.68 -7.82
N ILE A 251 5.54 15.19 -6.82
CA ILE A 251 6.86 14.58 -7.03
C ILE A 251 6.76 13.35 -7.93
N LEU A 252 5.79 12.45 -7.65
CA LEU A 252 5.61 11.25 -8.45
C LEU A 252 5.22 11.59 -9.89
N ALA A 253 4.24 12.48 -10.09
CA ALA A 253 3.76 12.87 -11.42
C ALA A 253 4.81 13.62 -12.25
N ALA A 254 5.70 14.38 -11.61
CA ALA A 254 6.74 15.17 -12.28
C ALA A 254 7.97 14.34 -12.71
N ALA A 255 8.12 13.12 -12.16
CA ALA A 255 9.32 12.33 -12.31
C ALA A 255 9.49 11.71 -13.71
N ASP A 256 10.73 11.64 -14.20
CA ASP A 256 11.13 10.87 -15.38
C ASP A 256 11.37 9.40 -15.04
N LEU A 257 11.80 9.18 -13.80
CA LEU A 257 12.13 7.88 -13.21
C LEU A 257 11.90 7.94 -11.71
N ALA A 258 11.61 6.81 -11.08
CA ALA A 258 11.65 6.67 -9.63
C ALA A 258 12.64 5.58 -9.21
N ILE A 259 13.38 5.81 -8.12
CA ILE A 259 14.13 4.79 -7.40
C ILE A 259 13.45 4.65 -6.05
N THR A 260 12.89 3.48 -5.79
CA THR A 260 11.92 3.33 -4.71
C THR A 260 12.07 2.01 -3.97
N LYS A 261 11.61 2.01 -2.73
CA LYS A 261 11.36 0.79 -1.97
C LYS A 261 10.10 0.07 -2.47
N SER A 262 9.94 -1.24 -2.20
CA SER A 262 8.69 -1.93 -2.47
C SER A 262 7.53 -1.42 -1.58
N GLY A 263 6.37 -1.24 -2.16
CA GLY A 263 5.14 -0.83 -1.48
C GLY A 263 4.10 -0.24 -2.42
N THR A 264 3.01 0.28 -1.84
CA THR A 264 1.86 0.84 -2.56
C THR A 264 2.24 1.95 -3.55
N VAL A 265 3.31 2.71 -3.25
CA VAL A 265 3.82 3.77 -4.14
C VAL A 265 4.22 3.25 -5.52
N ASN A 266 4.57 1.98 -5.63
CA ASN A 266 4.91 1.37 -6.93
C ASN A 266 3.70 1.31 -7.87
N LEU A 267 2.50 1.08 -7.33
CA LEU A 267 1.25 1.18 -8.11
C LEU A 267 0.92 2.63 -8.46
N GLU A 268 1.15 3.57 -7.54
CA GLU A 268 0.94 5.01 -7.81
C GLU A 268 1.83 5.47 -8.97
N LEU A 269 3.12 5.11 -8.97
CA LEU A 269 4.05 5.38 -10.06
C LEU A 269 3.62 4.74 -11.38
N ALA A 270 3.19 3.48 -11.34
CA ALA A 270 2.73 2.78 -12.53
C ALA A 270 1.42 3.38 -13.10
N LEU A 271 0.51 3.87 -12.23
CA LEU A 271 -0.69 4.60 -12.64
C LEU A 271 -0.39 5.98 -13.24
N LEU A 272 0.77 6.58 -12.90
CA LEU A 272 1.27 7.84 -13.45
C LEU A 272 2.19 7.66 -14.67
N ASP A 273 2.37 6.45 -15.17
CA ASP A 273 3.30 6.13 -16.26
C ASP A 273 4.77 6.49 -15.97
N VAL A 274 5.17 6.43 -14.71
CA VAL A 274 6.53 6.71 -14.28
C VAL A 274 7.32 5.41 -14.13
N PRO A 275 8.33 5.16 -14.98
CA PRO A 275 9.22 4.00 -14.85
C PRO A 275 9.92 4.01 -13.49
N GLN A 276 10.20 2.84 -12.96
CA GLN A 276 10.77 2.72 -11.62
C GLN A 276 11.73 1.56 -11.48
N VAL A 277 12.73 1.74 -10.61
CA VAL A 277 13.59 0.66 -10.11
C VAL A 277 13.18 0.41 -8.66
N VAL A 278 12.79 -0.81 -8.35
CA VAL A 278 12.34 -1.19 -7.01
C VAL A 278 13.43 -1.93 -6.30
N ALA A 279 13.84 -1.42 -5.14
CA ALA A 279 14.83 -2.08 -4.29
C ALA A 279 14.19 -2.48 -2.95
N TYR A 280 14.59 -3.63 -2.43
CA TYR A 280 14.10 -4.13 -1.15
C TYR A 280 15.23 -4.77 -0.35
N ARG A 281 15.40 -4.29 0.89
CA ARG A 281 16.43 -4.79 1.80
C ARG A 281 15.92 -4.81 3.22
N VAL A 282 16.08 -5.94 3.89
CA VAL A 282 15.79 -6.09 5.32
C VAL A 282 17.07 -6.45 6.08
N SER A 283 17.00 -6.57 7.40
CA SER A 283 18.16 -6.99 8.18
C SER A 283 18.64 -8.38 7.72
N PRO A 284 19.96 -8.66 7.77
CA PRO A 284 20.50 -9.98 7.40
C PRO A 284 19.84 -11.12 8.20
N ILE A 285 19.54 -10.90 9.48
CA ILE A 285 18.88 -11.88 10.33
C ILE A 285 17.47 -12.17 9.84
N THR A 286 16.70 -11.13 9.52
CA THR A 286 15.36 -11.28 8.96
C THR A 286 15.39 -12.01 7.62
N ALA A 287 16.36 -11.70 6.76
CA ALA A 287 16.54 -12.37 5.47
C ALA A 287 16.86 -13.87 5.63
N ILE A 288 17.73 -14.22 6.57
CA ILE A 288 18.09 -15.61 6.87
C ILE A 288 16.87 -16.37 7.40
N ILE A 289 16.13 -15.80 8.34
CA ILE A 289 14.91 -16.43 8.90
C ILE A 289 13.86 -16.60 7.80
N ALA A 290 13.61 -15.58 6.98
CA ALA A 290 12.67 -15.67 5.88
C ALA A 290 13.04 -16.80 4.90
N ARG A 291 14.31 -16.89 4.50
CA ARG A 291 14.80 -17.88 3.51
C ARG A 291 14.84 -19.30 4.08
N HIS A 292 15.40 -19.50 5.27
CA HIS A 292 15.71 -20.84 5.79
C HIS A 292 14.68 -21.40 6.76
N VAL A 293 13.98 -20.56 7.53
CA VAL A 293 12.98 -21.01 8.51
C VAL A 293 11.58 -20.98 7.91
N LEU A 294 11.19 -19.86 7.30
CA LEU A 294 9.84 -19.71 6.73
C LEU A 294 9.75 -20.22 5.30
N LYS A 295 10.87 -20.54 4.65
CA LYS A 295 10.92 -20.90 3.22
C LYS A 295 10.15 -19.90 2.37
N PHE A 296 10.27 -18.60 2.74
CA PHE A 296 9.57 -17.52 2.08
C PHE A 296 10.02 -17.45 0.61
N SER A 297 9.11 -17.75 -0.27
CA SER A 297 9.33 -17.73 -1.71
C SER A 297 8.12 -17.06 -2.36
N ILE A 298 8.29 -15.83 -2.75
CA ILE A 298 7.30 -15.10 -3.57
C ILE A 298 7.93 -14.78 -4.93
N PRO A 299 7.16 -14.87 -6.00
CA PRO A 299 7.70 -14.62 -7.34
C PRO A 299 8.14 -13.17 -7.52
N PHE A 300 7.44 -12.22 -6.89
CA PHE A 300 7.69 -10.79 -6.99
C PHE A 300 7.41 -10.07 -5.68
N MET A 301 8.19 -9.01 -5.40
CA MET A 301 8.02 -8.14 -4.24
C MET A 301 7.31 -6.83 -4.58
N SER A 302 7.47 -6.32 -5.81
CA SER A 302 6.81 -5.07 -6.21
C SER A 302 5.37 -5.34 -6.65
N PRO A 303 4.42 -4.53 -6.20
CA PRO A 303 3.02 -4.69 -6.59
C PRO A 303 2.78 -4.71 -8.10
N PRO A 304 3.42 -3.91 -8.96
CA PRO A 304 3.21 -4.01 -10.41
C PRO A 304 3.55 -5.38 -10.99
N ASN A 305 4.67 -5.97 -10.58
CA ASN A 305 5.07 -7.30 -11.04
C ASN A 305 4.16 -8.38 -10.46
N LEU A 306 3.77 -8.23 -9.19
CA LEU A 306 2.91 -9.16 -8.48
C LEU A 306 1.52 -9.24 -9.09
N VAL A 307 0.91 -8.10 -9.42
CA VAL A 307 -0.44 -8.02 -10.01
C VAL A 307 -0.51 -8.77 -11.34
N GLN A 308 0.55 -8.69 -12.15
CA GLN A 308 0.59 -9.33 -13.46
C GLN A 308 1.32 -10.68 -13.46
N MET A 309 1.95 -11.04 -12.35
CA MET A 309 2.86 -12.21 -12.26
C MET A 309 3.93 -12.20 -13.35
N LYS A 310 4.40 -11.00 -13.73
CA LYS A 310 5.39 -10.74 -14.79
C LYS A 310 6.42 -9.70 -14.33
N PRO A 311 7.68 -9.75 -14.82
CA PRO A 311 8.72 -8.77 -14.49
C PRO A 311 8.54 -7.46 -15.29
N ILE A 312 7.58 -6.63 -14.91
CA ILE A 312 7.31 -5.33 -15.56
C ILE A 312 8.38 -4.31 -15.21
N VAL A 313 8.75 -4.27 -13.92
CA VAL A 313 9.76 -3.35 -13.39
C VAL A 313 10.96 -4.12 -12.82
N PRO A 314 12.19 -3.57 -12.89
CA PRO A 314 13.33 -4.15 -12.19
C PRO A 314 13.09 -4.23 -10.68
N GLU A 315 13.30 -5.41 -10.11
CA GLU A 315 13.28 -5.67 -8.67
C GLU A 315 14.64 -6.13 -8.20
N LEU A 316 15.22 -5.41 -7.27
CA LEU A 316 16.51 -5.70 -6.68
C LEU A 316 16.32 -6.07 -5.21
N LEU A 317 16.55 -7.35 -4.90
CA LEU A 317 16.24 -7.91 -3.57
C LEU A 317 17.52 -8.24 -2.82
N GLN A 318 17.63 -7.83 -1.56
CA GLN A 318 18.73 -8.18 -0.65
C GLN A 318 20.12 -7.93 -1.27
N ASP A 319 20.80 -8.98 -1.68
CA ASP A 319 22.17 -8.93 -2.22
C ASP A 319 22.24 -8.28 -3.61
N ASP A 320 21.16 -8.36 -4.39
CA ASP A 320 21.04 -7.69 -5.70
C ASP A 320 20.76 -6.19 -5.55
N ALA A 321 20.28 -5.74 -4.37
CA ALA A 321 20.03 -4.33 -4.09
C ALA A 321 21.35 -3.58 -3.85
N THR A 322 22.18 -3.48 -4.88
CA THR A 322 23.45 -2.74 -4.89
C THR A 322 23.29 -1.40 -5.60
N ALA A 323 24.14 -0.43 -5.27
CA ALA A 323 24.14 0.87 -5.95
C ALA A 323 24.38 0.71 -7.46
N GLU A 324 25.31 -0.19 -7.84
CA GLU A 324 25.64 -0.46 -9.24
C GLU A 324 24.43 -1.01 -10.02
N ASN A 325 23.72 -1.99 -9.49
CA ASN A 325 22.55 -2.55 -10.14
C ASN A 325 21.41 -1.52 -10.27
N ILE A 326 21.19 -0.70 -9.23
CA ILE A 326 20.22 0.41 -9.29
C ILE A 326 20.59 1.38 -10.40
N VAL A 327 21.86 1.79 -10.49
CA VAL A 327 22.36 2.71 -11.53
C VAL A 327 22.15 2.13 -12.92
N ASN A 328 22.51 0.87 -13.14
CA ASN A 328 22.40 0.22 -14.44
C ASN A 328 20.94 0.21 -14.93
N HIS A 329 20.00 -0.22 -14.10
CA HIS A 329 18.57 -0.23 -14.45
C HIS A 329 17.99 1.18 -14.57
N ALA A 330 18.41 2.12 -13.73
CA ALA A 330 17.95 3.51 -13.80
C ALA A 330 18.36 4.16 -15.13
N LEU A 331 19.63 4.03 -15.53
CA LEU A 331 20.14 4.58 -16.79
C LEU A 331 19.50 3.88 -18.00
N GLU A 332 19.30 2.56 -17.94
CA GLU A 332 18.59 1.83 -18.99
C GLU A 332 17.18 2.39 -19.20
N LEU A 333 16.39 2.58 -18.12
CA LEU A 333 15.03 3.12 -18.21
C LEU A 333 14.98 4.58 -18.66
N LEU A 334 16.02 5.37 -18.40
CA LEU A 334 16.11 6.77 -18.85
C LEU A 334 16.57 6.90 -20.29
N GLN A 335 17.47 6.05 -20.77
CA GLN A 335 18.17 6.21 -22.03
C GLN A 335 17.74 5.24 -23.13
N ASN A 336 17.13 4.10 -22.77
CA ASN A 336 16.65 3.10 -23.73
C ASN A 336 15.14 3.23 -23.93
N ALA A 337 14.75 3.79 -25.07
CA ALA A 337 13.35 4.02 -25.43
C ALA A 337 12.52 2.71 -25.48
N ASP A 338 13.10 1.62 -26.01
CA ASP A 338 12.40 0.34 -26.13
C ASP A 338 12.13 -0.27 -24.74
N ARG A 339 13.11 -0.23 -23.85
CA ARG A 339 12.96 -0.71 -22.47
C ARG A 339 11.89 0.09 -21.72
N ARG A 340 11.91 1.43 -21.88
CA ARG A 340 10.88 2.32 -21.33
C ARG A 340 9.50 1.97 -21.87
N GLN A 341 9.34 1.78 -23.17
CA GLN A 341 8.06 1.44 -23.80
C GLN A 341 7.53 0.08 -23.33
N GLN A 342 8.40 -0.92 -23.16
CA GLN A 342 8.02 -2.23 -22.59
C GLN A 342 7.45 -2.07 -21.17
N THR A 343 8.10 -1.27 -20.32
CA THR A 343 7.62 -0.99 -18.96
C THR A 343 6.25 -0.32 -18.98
N LEU A 344 6.05 0.69 -19.84
CA LEU A 344 4.76 1.38 -19.99
C LEU A 344 3.66 0.47 -20.56
N ALA A 345 4.02 -0.47 -21.43
CA ALA A 345 3.07 -1.48 -21.93
C ALA A 345 2.61 -2.40 -20.76
N GLY A 346 3.54 -2.86 -19.92
CA GLY A 346 3.19 -3.64 -18.73
C GLY A 346 2.32 -2.86 -17.74
N TYR A 347 2.52 -1.54 -17.63
CA TYR A 347 1.64 -0.70 -16.80
C TYR A 347 0.22 -0.60 -17.35
N ARG A 348 0.03 -0.58 -18.67
CA ARG A 348 -1.31 -0.62 -19.28
C ARG A 348 -2.03 -1.93 -18.96
N GLU A 349 -1.36 -3.08 -19.14
CA GLU A 349 -1.91 -4.39 -18.76
C GLU A 349 -2.27 -4.44 -17.26
N MET A 350 -1.39 -3.93 -16.41
CA MET A 350 -1.63 -3.88 -14.96
C MET A 350 -2.87 -3.04 -14.60
N ARG A 351 -3.11 -1.91 -15.28
CA ARG A 351 -4.30 -1.07 -15.03
C ARG A 351 -5.60 -1.83 -15.21
N GLU A 352 -5.68 -2.70 -16.22
CA GLU A 352 -6.86 -3.53 -16.46
C GLU A 352 -7.18 -4.42 -15.25
N SER A 353 -6.14 -4.96 -14.59
CA SER A 353 -6.28 -5.76 -13.37
C SER A 353 -6.63 -4.96 -12.12
N LEU A 354 -6.41 -3.64 -12.12
CA LEU A 354 -6.81 -2.77 -11.00
C LEU A 354 -8.28 -2.34 -11.08
N GLY A 355 -8.92 -2.52 -12.24
CA GLY A 355 -10.31 -2.15 -12.49
C GLY A 355 -10.52 -0.66 -12.77
N ASP A 356 -11.77 -0.34 -13.13
CA ASP A 356 -12.16 1.03 -13.48
C ASP A 356 -12.39 1.91 -12.26
N VAL A 357 -12.42 3.24 -12.46
CA VAL A 357 -12.80 4.26 -11.47
C VAL A 357 -14.14 3.92 -10.80
N GLY A 358 -14.33 4.36 -9.56
CA GLY A 358 -15.51 4.08 -8.75
C GLY A 358 -15.37 2.82 -7.87
N VAL A 359 -14.15 2.38 -7.64
CA VAL A 359 -13.83 1.22 -6.77
C VAL A 359 -14.41 1.37 -5.38
N CYS A 360 -14.20 2.53 -4.74
CA CYS A 360 -14.68 2.77 -3.38
C CYS A 360 -16.20 2.82 -3.32
N ASP A 361 -16.87 3.34 -4.35
CA ASP A 361 -18.32 3.37 -4.42
C ASP A 361 -18.91 1.97 -4.69
N ARG A 362 -18.26 1.13 -5.54
CA ARG A 362 -18.62 -0.29 -5.69
C ARG A 362 -18.46 -1.06 -4.39
N ALA A 363 -17.35 -0.84 -3.67
CA ALA A 363 -17.13 -1.47 -2.37
C ALA A 363 -18.19 -1.02 -1.35
N ALA A 364 -18.52 0.26 -1.30
CA ALA A 364 -19.56 0.80 -0.43
C ALA A 364 -20.95 0.17 -0.75
N ALA A 365 -21.31 0.07 -2.03
CA ALA A 365 -22.54 -0.56 -2.46
C ALA A 365 -22.63 -2.03 -2.02
N GLU A 366 -21.56 -2.80 -2.21
CA GLU A 366 -21.50 -4.20 -1.77
C GLU A 366 -21.60 -4.33 -0.24
N ILE A 367 -20.93 -3.46 0.51
CA ILE A 367 -21.04 -3.44 1.98
C ILE A 367 -22.48 -3.14 2.40
N MET A 368 -23.10 -2.11 1.83
CA MET A 368 -24.47 -1.72 2.20
C MET A 368 -25.51 -2.80 1.89
N LYS A 369 -25.31 -3.64 0.87
CA LYS A 369 -26.18 -4.82 0.61
C LYS A 369 -26.11 -5.85 1.73
N ASN A 370 -24.98 -5.94 2.43
CA ASN A 370 -24.76 -6.89 3.53
C ASN A 370 -25.16 -6.33 4.90
N VAL A 371 -25.46 -5.02 5.00
CA VAL A 371 -25.96 -4.42 6.25
C VAL A 371 -27.39 -4.93 6.48
N LYS A 372 -27.61 -5.60 7.59
CA LYS A 372 -28.97 -5.90 8.05
C LYS A 372 -29.58 -4.60 8.56
N LEU A 373 -30.23 -3.86 7.67
CA LEU A 373 -31.04 -2.70 8.09
C LEU A 373 -32.11 -3.21 9.07
N ASN A 374 -31.95 -2.90 10.35
CA ASN A 374 -33.07 -2.92 11.26
C ASN A 374 -34.06 -1.87 10.75
N ARG A 375 -34.97 -2.30 9.84
CA ARG A 375 -36.15 -1.50 9.52
C ARG A 375 -36.91 -1.39 10.83
N ALA A 376 -36.79 -0.25 11.50
CA ALA A 376 -37.68 0.11 12.58
C ALA A 376 -39.08 -0.06 12.03
N ASN A 377 -39.86 -1.03 12.57
CA ASN A 377 -41.28 -1.17 12.37
C ASN A 377 -41.99 0.02 13.00
#